data_9765b0c8e92ec45de9fbdb0f2886f9bc
#
_entry.id   9765b0c8e92ec45de9fbdb0f2886f9bc
#
_cell.length_a   1.000
_cell.length_b   1.000
_cell.length_c   1.000
_cell.angle_alpha   90.00
_cell.angle_beta   90.00
_cell.angle_gamma   90.00
#
_symmetry.space_group_name_H-M   'P 1'
#
loop_
_entity.id
_entity.type
_entity.pdbx_description
1 polymer ?
#
loop_
_entity_poly.entity_id
_entity_poly.type
_entity_poly.pdbx_seq_one_letter_code
_entity_poly.pdbx_strand_id
1 'polypeptide(L)'
;MKKKVAVVDYGMGNLRSVTQAVMHVAADAGVEVVWARTPAEVMAADRVVLPGQGGMRDCMRELHQSGMYGAVMHAAQHKPLMGVCVGMQMLLDHSEELDTPCLGLISGEVVKFELAGQIQPDGSRYKVPQMGWNQVWHSNLGHPRPHPVWGDVPDGSYFYFVHSYYARPSDARHSAGETDYGQRFSAAIARDNIFATQ
;
A
#
# COMPACT_ATOMS: atom_id res chain seq x y z
N MET A 1 -20.14 12.80 16.67
CA MET A 1 -20.02 11.38 16.29
C MET A 1 -18.55 10.99 16.29
N LYS A 2 -18.20 9.76 16.68
CA LYS A 2 -16.82 9.25 16.55
C LYS A 2 -16.47 9.15 15.06
N LYS A 3 -15.23 9.52 14.72
CA LYS A 3 -14.70 9.28 13.36
C LYS A 3 -14.57 7.79 13.10
N LYS A 4 -14.81 7.37 11.86
CA LYS A 4 -14.76 5.96 11.43
C LYS A 4 -13.65 5.72 10.45
N VAL A 5 -12.92 4.61 10.65
CA VAL A 5 -11.98 4.03 9.69
C VAL A 5 -12.58 2.73 9.17
N ALA A 6 -12.79 2.65 7.86
CA ALA A 6 -13.22 1.42 7.20
C ALA A 6 -12.01 0.65 6.68
N VAL A 7 -11.88 -0.61 7.09
CA VAL A 7 -10.98 -1.58 6.45
C VAL A 7 -11.83 -2.33 5.42
N VAL A 8 -11.50 -2.18 4.15
CA VAL A 8 -12.30 -2.74 3.04
C VAL A 8 -12.16 -4.26 3.01
N ASP A 9 -13.29 -4.96 3.18
CA ASP A 9 -13.40 -6.41 3.08
C ASP A 9 -14.03 -6.78 1.73
N TYR A 10 -13.19 -6.99 0.72
CA TYR A 10 -13.60 -7.40 -0.61
C TYR A 10 -13.22 -8.87 -0.91
N GLY A 11 -12.96 -9.67 0.14
CA GLY A 11 -12.62 -11.08 0.02
C GLY A 11 -11.12 -11.37 -0.08
N MET A 12 -10.27 -10.34 -0.19
CA MET A 12 -8.81 -10.48 -0.30
C MET A 12 -8.10 -9.64 0.76
N GLY A 13 -6.91 -10.09 1.15
CA GLY A 13 -6.07 -9.40 2.13
C GLY A 13 -6.04 -10.07 3.50
N ASN A 14 -4.99 -9.79 4.27
CA ASN A 14 -4.90 -10.21 5.67
C ASN A 14 -5.70 -9.24 6.56
N LEU A 15 -7.03 -9.26 6.39
CA LEU A 15 -7.95 -8.36 7.07
C LEU A 15 -7.77 -8.34 8.59
N ARG A 16 -7.55 -9.53 9.19
CA ARG A 16 -7.39 -9.64 10.64
C ARG A 16 -6.17 -8.85 11.13
N SER A 17 -5.02 -9.03 10.50
CA SER A 17 -3.78 -8.35 10.90
C SER A 17 -3.87 -6.84 10.66
N VAL A 18 -4.39 -6.41 9.50
CA VAL A 18 -4.56 -4.99 9.18
C VAL A 18 -5.54 -4.35 10.16
N THR A 19 -6.69 -4.97 10.41
CA THR A 19 -7.68 -4.43 11.35
C THR A 19 -7.13 -4.34 12.76
N GLN A 20 -6.41 -5.35 13.23
CA GLN A 20 -5.78 -5.33 14.56
C GLN A 20 -4.77 -4.19 14.69
N ALA A 21 -3.93 -3.98 13.69
CA ALA A 21 -2.98 -2.87 13.67
C ALA A 21 -3.69 -1.51 13.72
N VAL A 22 -4.73 -1.34 12.89
CA VAL A 22 -5.54 -0.10 12.89
C VAL A 22 -6.26 0.09 14.22
N MET A 23 -6.85 -0.95 14.80
CA MET A 23 -7.52 -0.90 16.11
C MET A 23 -6.57 -0.52 17.24
N HIS A 24 -5.34 -1.04 17.21
CA HIS A 24 -4.33 -0.73 18.21
C HIS A 24 -4.05 0.79 18.28
N VAL A 25 -3.81 1.43 17.13
CA VAL A 25 -3.55 2.88 17.10
C VAL A 25 -4.82 3.73 17.21
N ALA A 26 -5.99 3.18 16.84
CA ALA A 26 -7.27 3.89 16.92
C ALA A 26 -7.79 4.02 18.35
N ALA A 27 -7.35 3.14 19.26
CA ALA A 27 -7.82 3.13 20.65
C ALA A 27 -7.55 4.48 21.34
N ASP A 28 -6.33 5.00 21.20
CA ASP A 28 -5.93 6.27 21.80
C ASP A 28 -6.51 7.49 21.07
N ALA A 29 -6.84 7.33 19.79
CA ALA A 29 -7.41 8.41 18.98
C ALA A 29 -8.94 8.52 19.09
N GLY A 30 -9.61 7.65 19.82
CA GLY A 30 -11.07 7.64 19.97
C GLY A 30 -11.81 7.39 18.65
N VAL A 31 -11.21 6.65 17.73
CA VAL A 31 -11.72 6.34 16.39
C VAL A 31 -12.38 4.95 16.40
N GLU A 32 -13.48 4.80 15.69
CA GLU A 32 -14.15 3.51 15.45
C GLU A 32 -13.54 2.84 14.22
N VAL A 33 -13.18 1.55 14.33
CA VAL A 33 -12.66 0.75 13.21
C VAL A 33 -13.71 -0.28 12.83
N VAL A 34 -14.06 -0.33 11.55
CA VAL A 34 -15.07 -1.24 11.03
C VAL A 34 -14.53 -2.07 9.86
N TRP A 35 -14.94 -3.33 9.76
CA TRP A 35 -14.81 -4.11 8.53
C TRP A 35 -15.93 -3.71 7.60
N ALA A 36 -15.57 -3.01 6.53
CA ALA A 36 -16.55 -2.58 5.54
C ALA A 36 -16.77 -3.69 4.50
N ARG A 37 -17.92 -4.35 4.58
CA ARG A 37 -18.34 -5.44 3.70
C ARG A 37 -19.30 -5.00 2.62
N THR A 38 -19.73 -3.75 2.68
CA THR A 38 -20.64 -3.15 1.71
C THR A 38 -20.11 -1.80 1.24
N PRO A 39 -20.42 -1.40 0.00
CA PRO A 39 -20.08 -0.06 -0.49
C PRO A 39 -20.59 1.07 0.42
N ALA A 40 -21.77 0.90 1.00
CA ALA A 40 -22.37 1.89 1.90
C ALA A 40 -21.54 2.11 3.17
N GLU A 41 -20.94 1.06 3.73
CA GLU A 41 -20.06 1.17 4.90
C GLU A 41 -18.75 1.92 4.55
N VAL A 42 -18.17 1.68 3.37
CA VAL A 42 -17.01 2.45 2.88
C VAL A 42 -17.39 3.91 2.68
N MET A 43 -18.56 4.16 2.09
CA MET A 43 -19.07 5.51 1.85
C MET A 43 -19.38 6.27 3.16
N ALA A 44 -19.79 5.59 4.21
CA ALA A 44 -20.10 6.19 5.51
C ALA A 44 -18.87 6.46 6.38
N ALA A 45 -17.70 5.91 6.05
CA ALA A 45 -16.48 6.10 6.82
C ALA A 45 -15.79 7.43 6.50
N ASP A 46 -15.03 7.95 7.47
CA ASP A 46 -14.22 9.18 7.31
C ASP A 46 -12.87 8.90 6.67
N ARG A 47 -12.34 7.70 6.86
CA ARG A 47 -11.06 7.22 6.31
C ARG A 47 -11.18 5.78 5.85
N VAL A 48 -10.39 5.40 4.87
CA VAL A 48 -10.44 4.07 4.26
C VAL A 48 -9.06 3.42 4.24
N VAL A 49 -8.99 2.15 4.60
CA VAL A 49 -7.81 1.30 4.44
C VAL A 49 -8.15 0.23 3.41
N LEU A 50 -7.35 0.17 2.34
CA LEU A 50 -7.43 -0.83 1.29
C LEU A 50 -6.31 -1.85 1.50
N PRO A 51 -6.59 -3.00 2.11
CA PRO A 51 -5.63 -4.10 2.20
C PRO A 51 -5.55 -4.84 0.86
N GLY A 52 -4.49 -5.61 0.65
CA GLY A 52 -4.38 -6.53 -0.46
C GLY A 52 -3.39 -7.63 -0.15
N GLN A 53 -3.66 -8.84 -0.64
CA GLN A 53 -2.77 -10.00 -0.49
C GLN A 53 -3.02 -10.98 -1.61
N GLY A 54 -1.97 -11.71 -2.03
CA GLY A 54 -2.05 -12.66 -3.14
C GLY A 54 -1.76 -12.01 -4.49
N GLY A 55 -2.33 -12.54 -5.56
CA GLY A 55 -2.10 -12.06 -6.92
C GLY A 55 -2.88 -10.80 -7.26
N MET A 56 -2.28 -9.90 -8.02
CA MET A 56 -2.91 -8.65 -8.46
C MET A 56 -4.23 -8.89 -9.18
N ARG A 57 -4.25 -9.84 -10.13
CA ARG A 57 -5.46 -10.17 -10.91
C ARG A 57 -6.62 -10.59 -10.03
N ASP A 58 -6.34 -11.38 -8.99
CA ASP A 58 -7.36 -11.84 -8.06
C ASP A 58 -7.88 -10.69 -7.21
N CYS A 59 -7.00 -9.83 -6.70
CA CYS A 59 -7.40 -8.65 -5.94
C CYS A 59 -8.29 -7.73 -6.77
N MET A 60 -7.93 -7.42 -8.01
CA MET A 60 -8.74 -6.58 -8.89
C MET A 60 -10.09 -7.24 -9.23
N ARG A 61 -10.10 -8.54 -9.53
CA ARG A 61 -11.33 -9.29 -9.79
C ARG A 61 -12.29 -9.26 -8.60
N GLU A 62 -11.81 -9.59 -7.40
CA GLU A 62 -12.63 -9.62 -6.20
C GLU A 62 -13.12 -8.20 -5.81
N LEU A 63 -12.30 -7.17 -6.00
CA LEU A 63 -12.74 -5.79 -5.79
C LEU A 63 -13.91 -5.40 -6.69
N HIS A 64 -13.91 -5.86 -7.96
CA HIS A 64 -15.03 -5.65 -8.87
C HIS A 64 -16.23 -6.50 -8.52
N GLN A 65 -16.05 -7.81 -8.25
CA GLN A 65 -17.13 -8.76 -7.98
C GLN A 65 -17.87 -8.46 -6.67
N SER A 66 -17.16 -7.98 -5.65
CA SER A 66 -17.77 -7.54 -4.40
C SER A 66 -18.58 -6.24 -4.52
N GLY A 67 -18.48 -5.53 -5.65
CA GLY A 67 -19.09 -4.22 -5.85
C GLY A 67 -18.39 -3.07 -5.13
N MET A 68 -17.24 -3.33 -4.48
CA MET A 68 -16.51 -2.32 -3.70
C MET A 68 -15.73 -1.32 -4.57
N TYR A 69 -15.48 -1.63 -5.84
CA TYR A 69 -14.70 -0.80 -6.75
C TYR A 69 -15.12 0.68 -6.73
N GLY A 70 -16.41 0.95 -6.96
CA GLY A 70 -16.94 2.32 -7.00
C GLY A 70 -16.76 3.08 -5.67
N ALA A 71 -16.94 2.40 -4.54
CA ALA A 71 -16.77 3.00 -3.22
C ALA A 71 -15.29 3.30 -2.91
N VAL A 72 -14.37 2.43 -3.31
CA VAL A 72 -12.93 2.66 -3.17
C VAL A 72 -12.48 3.82 -4.06
N MET A 73 -12.94 3.89 -5.33
CA MET A 73 -12.65 5.01 -6.23
C MET A 73 -13.17 6.34 -5.69
N HIS A 74 -14.38 6.34 -5.14
CA HIS A 74 -14.92 7.54 -4.47
C HIS A 74 -14.09 7.92 -3.25
N ALA A 75 -13.71 6.96 -2.41
CA ALA A 75 -12.88 7.22 -1.23
C ALA A 75 -11.53 7.83 -1.63
N ALA A 76 -10.89 7.30 -2.67
CA ALA A 76 -9.62 7.81 -3.19
C ALA A 76 -9.70 9.29 -3.63
N GLN A 77 -10.85 9.76 -4.06
CA GLN A 77 -11.06 11.14 -4.49
C GLN A 77 -11.44 12.09 -3.34
N HIS A 78 -12.04 11.59 -2.25
CA HIS A 78 -12.72 12.45 -1.27
C HIS A 78 -12.30 12.22 0.18
N LYS A 79 -11.54 11.15 0.47
CA LYS A 79 -11.21 10.74 1.84
C LYS A 79 -9.75 10.33 1.96
N PRO A 80 -9.14 10.46 3.14
CA PRO A 80 -7.86 9.83 3.38
C PRO A 80 -7.95 8.32 3.12
N LEU A 81 -7.12 7.82 2.20
CA LEU A 81 -7.05 6.42 1.82
C LEU A 81 -5.65 5.89 2.06
N MET A 82 -5.55 4.76 2.75
CA MET A 82 -4.30 4.04 2.97
C MET A 82 -4.32 2.70 2.25
N GLY A 83 -3.39 2.49 1.30
CA GLY A 83 -3.14 1.18 0.68
C GLY A 83 -2.08 0.39 1.46
N VAL A 84 -2.27 -0.94 1.58
CA VAL A 84 -1.31 -1.81 2.28
C VAL A 84 -0.96 -3.01 1.41
N CYS A 85 0.33 -3.23 1.19
CA CYS A 85 0.89 -4.32 0.40
C CYS A 85 0.34 -4.32 -1.04
N VAL A 86 -0.32 -5.38 -1.50
CA VAL A 86 -0.99 -5.38 -2.82
C VAL A 86 -2.00 -4.24 -2.93
N GLY A 87 -2.62 -3.81 -1.82
CA GLY A 87 -3.48 -2.63 -1.80
C GLY A 87 -2.78 -1.34 -2.21
N MET A 88 -1.46 -1.19 -1.93
CA MET A 88 -0.65 -0.11 -2.51
C MET A 88 -0.45 -0.31 -4.00
N GLN A 89 -0.11 -1.50 -4.42
CA GLN A 89 0.17 -1.83 -5.82
C GLN A 89 -1.07 -1.61 -6.70
N MET A 90 -2.27 -1.94 -6.19
CA MET A 90 -3.55 -1.70 -6.89
C MET A 90 -3.79 -0.23 -7.25
N LEU A 91 -3.15 0.73 -6.57
CA LEU A 91 -3.35 2.16 -6.84
C LEU A 91 -2.68 2.63 -8.13
N LEU A 92 -1.73 1.88 -8.69
CA LEU A 92 -1.02 2.23 -9.92
C LEU A 92 -1.87 1.98 -11.17
N ASP A 93 -1.31 2.25 -12.36
CA ASP A 93 -2.04 2.08 -13.61
C ASP A 93 -2.12 0.60 -14.02
N HIS A 94 -1.02 -0.13 -13.84
CA HIS A 94 -0.86 -1.48 -14.39
C HIS A 94 0.15 -2.30 -13.57
N SER A 95 -0.01 -3.62 -13.62
CA SER A 95 0.94 -4.59 -13.04
C SER A 95 1.44 -5.57 -14.07
N GLU A 96 2.75 -5.81 -14.10
CA GLU A 96 3.36 -6.90 -14.89
C GLU A 96 2.87 -8.28 -14.46
N GLU A 97 2.35 -8.41 -13.22
CA GLU A 97 1.80 -9.68 -12.75
C GLU A 97 0.55 -10.04 -13.56
N LEU A 98 0.72 -11.00 -14.47
CA LEU A 98 -0.33 -11.48 -15.37
C LEU A 98 -0.96 -10.37 -16.24
N ASP A 99 -0.19 -9.33 -16.57
CA ASP A 99 -0.64 -8.23 -17.43
C ASP A 99 -1.98 -7.64 -16.95
N THR A 100 -1.98 -7.11 -15.72
CA THR A 100 -3.22 -6.77 -15.02
C THR A 100 -3.41 -5.26 -14.92
N PRO A 101 -4.49 -4.68 -15.50
CA PRO A 101 -4.90 -3.30 -15.24
C PRO A 101 -5.24 -3.09 -13.77
N CYS A 102 -4.82 -1.96 -13.20
CA CYS A 102 -5.06 -1.57 -11.82
C CYS A 102 -6.02 -0.38 -11.72
N LEU A 103 -6.02 0.35 -10.59
CA LEU A 103 -6.99 1.42 -10.34
C LEU A 103 -6.67 2.75 -11.05
N GLY A 104 -5.44 2.97 -11.48
CA GLY A 104 -5.03 4.19 -12.18
C GLY A 104 -5.11 5.47 -11.32
N LEU A 105 -4.97 5.35 -10.02
CA LEU A 105 -5.05 6.48 -9.09
C LEU A 105 -3.72 7.22 -8.95
N ILE A 106 -2.61 6.53 -9.13
CA ILE A 106 -1.25 7.08 -9.14
C ILE A 106 -0.55 6.55 -10.39
N SER A 107 -0.10 7.43 -11.27
CA SER A 107 0.56 7.00 -12.51
C SER A 107 1.85 6.22 -12.23
N GLY A 108 1.97 5.05 -12.86
CA GLY A 108 3.10 4.16 -12.70
C GLY A 108 2.72 2.70 -12.87
N GLU A 109 3.70 1.84 -12.63
CA GLU A 109 3.59 0.40 -12.86
C GLU A 109 4.02 -0.39 -11.62
N VAL A 110 3.45 -1.57 -11.48
CA VAL A 110 3.93 -2.61 -10.56
C VAL A 110 4.82 -3.55 -11.35
N VAL A 111 6.08 -3.64 -10.98
CA VAL A 111 7.09 -4.38 -11.73
C VAL A 111 7.74 -5.47 -10.88
N LYS A 112 8.17 -6.56 -11.53
CA LYS A 112 8.85 -7.67 -10.86
C LYS A 112 10.30 -7.33 -10.54
N PHE A 113 10.82 -7.85 -9.44
CA PHE A 113 12.26 -7.81 -9.19
C PHE A 113 13.04 -8.63 -10.21
N GLU A 114 14.03 -7.99 -10.85
CA GLU A 114 14.96 -8.62 -11.79
C GLU A 114 16.34 -8.74 -11.14
N LEU A 115 16.48 -9.69 -10.21
CA LEU A 115 17.68 -9.87 -9.38
C LEU A 115 18.46 -11.15 -9.71
N ALA A 116 18.14 -11.79 -10.84
CA ALA A 116 18.80 -13.04 -11.25
C ALA A 116 20.32 -12.86 -11.38
N GLY A 117 21.08 -13.68 -10.65
CA GLY A 117 22.55 -13.64 -10.66
C GLY A 117 23.18 -12.56 -9.78
N GLN A 118 22.42 -11.68 -9.18
CA GLN A 118 22.95 -10.66 -8.28
C GLN A 118 23.29 -11.26 -6.90
N ILE A 119 24.36 -10.74 -6.29
CA ILE A 119 24.91 -11.18 -5.01
C ILE A 119 24.74 -10.06 -3.99
N GLN A 120 24.28 -10.39 -2.80
CA GLN A 120 24.17 -9.49 -1.66
C GLN A 120 25.55 -9.16 -1.08
N PRO A 121 25.69 -8.08 -0.29
CA PRO A 121 26.98 -7.74 0.34
C PRO A 121 27.56 -8.81 1.26
N ASP A 122 26.73 -9.72 1.79
CA ASP A 122 27.14 -10.85 2.61
C ASP A 122 27.57 -12.10 1.79
N GLY A 123 27.56 -12.00 0.46
CA GLY A 123 27.91 -13.09 -0.46
C GLY A 123 26.74 -14.03 -0.80
N SER A 124 25.57 -13.87 -0.21
CA SER A 124 24.39 -14.64 -0.55
C SER A 124 23.74 -14.12 -1.85
N ARG A 125 22.87 -14.92 -2.46
CA ARG A 125 22.11 -14.48 -3.63
C ARG A 125 20.84 -13.75 -3.22
N TYR A 126 20.50 -12.67 -3.93
CA TYR A 126 19.17 -12.11 -3.84
C TYR A 126 18.12 -13.14 -4.24
N LYS A 127 17.01 -13.18 -3.48
CA LYS A 127 15.89 -14.09 -3.73
C LYS A 127 14.64 -13.29 -4.08
N VAL A 128 13.79 -13.84 -4.93
CA VAL A 128 12.45 -13.32 -5.20
C VAL A 128 11.46 -14.42 -4.82
N PRO A 129 10.55 -14.15 -3.88
CA PRO A 129 10.26 -12.85 -3.24
C PRO A 129 11.37 -12.35 -2.32
N GLN A 130 11.47 -11.01 -2.18
CA GLN A 130 12.10 -10.40 -1.01
C GLN A 130 11.32 -10.83 0.22
N MET A 131 12.02 -11.39 1.21
CA MET A 131 11.40 -11.85 2.45
C MET A 131 12.34 -11.54 3.61
N GLY A 132 11.96 -10.58 4.47
CA GLY A 132 12.76 -10.18 5.61
C GLY A 132 12.65 -8.71 5.99
N TRP A 133 13.41 -8.34 7.02
CA TRP A 133 13.50 -6.97 7.51
C TRP A 133 14.40 -6.12 6.62
N ASN A 134 13.93 -4.92 6.29
CA ASN A 134 14.73 -3.93 5.57
C ASN A 134 14.40 -2.53 6.06
N GLN A 135 15.36 -1.61 5.95
CA GLN A 135 15.19 -0.22 6.34
C GLN A 135 14.42 0.55 5.27
N VAL A 136 13.52 1.41 5.72
CA VAL A 136 12.82 2.37 4.85
C VAL A 136 13.27 3.78 5.19
N TRP A 137 13.73 4.48 4.17
CA TRP A 137 14.16 5.86 4.26
C TRP A 137 13.05 6.77 3.74
N HIS A 138 12.73 7.80 4.50
CA HIS A 138 11.74 8.78 4.09
C HIS A 138 12.19 9.47 2.81
N SER A 139 11.31 9.53 1.83
CA SER A 139 11.54 10.27 0.59
C SER A 139 10.83 11.62 0.67
N ASN A 140 11.53 12.66 0.27
CA ASN A 140 10.99 14.01 0.16
C ASN A 140 11.18 14.60 -1.25
N LEU A 141 11.30 13.74 -2.26
CA LEU A 141 11.50 14.14 -3.64
C LEU A 141 10.41 15.12 -4.09
N GLY A 142 10.82 16.36 -4.39
CA GLY A 142 9.90 17.43 -4.76
C GLY A 142 9.06 18.04 -3.62
N HIS A 143 9.30 17.66 -2.38
CA HIS A 143 8.62 18.20 -1.19
C HIS A 143 9.63 18.76 -0.18
N PRO A 144 9.28 19.83 0.55
CA PRO A 144 10.19 20.44 1.53
C PRO A 144 10.39 19.59 2.79
N ARG A 145 9.52 18.60 3.02
CA ARG A 145 9.54 17.70 4.19
C ARG A 145 9.03 16.31 3.83
N PRO A 146 9.39 15.28 4.60
CA PRO A 146 8.78 13.96 4.51
C PRO A 146 7.25 14.03 4.66
N HIS A 147 6.56 13.03 4.13
CA HIS A 147 5.10 12.97 4.20
C HIS A 147 4.62 12.91 5.67
N PRO A 148 3.60 13.70 6.07
CA PRO A 148 3.16 13.81 7.47
C PRO A 148 2.72 12.49 8.12
N VAL A 149 2.33 11.50 7.32
CA VAL A 149 1.92 10.17 7.81
C VAL A 149 3.07 9.44 8.51
N TRP A 150 4.33 9.77 8.21
CA TRP A 150 5.45 9.19 8.93
C TRP A 150 5.45 9.57 10.42
N GLY A 151 4.92 10.75 10.77
CA GLY A 151 4.81 11.18 12.17
C GLY A 151 6.12 11.03 12.93
N ASP A 152 6.06 10.24 14.02
CA ASP A 152 7.20 9.93 14.87
C ASP A 152 7.97 8.66 14.45
N VAL A 153 7.65 8.05 13.30
CA VAL A 153 8.42 6.93 12.76
C VAL A 153 9.80 7.41 12.34
N PRO A 154 10.90 6.96 12.98
CA PRO A 154 12.25 7.43 12.64
C PRO A 154 12.63 7.06 11.21
N ASP A 155 13.36 7.95 10.56
CA ASP A 155 13.96 7.67 9.25
C ASP A 155 14.92 6.47 9.33
N GLY A 156 14.87 5.57 8.36
CA GLY A 156 15.63 4.33 8.38
C GLY A 156 15.07 3.25 9.33
N SER A 157 13.82 3.37 9.77
CA SER A 157 13.15 2.30 10.53
C SER A 157 13.04 1.02 9.75
N TYR A 158 13.09 -0.13 10.45
CA TYR A 158 12.96 -1.44 9.85
C TYR A 158 11.51 -1.85 9.68
N PHE A 159 11.19 -2.38 8.49
CA PHE A 159 9.91 -2.98 8.16
C PHE A 159 10.10 -4.38 7.59
N TYR A 160 9.12 -5.26 7.78
CA TYR A 160 9.17 -6.61 7.26
C TYR A 160 8.52 -6.67 5.88
N PHE A 161 9.25 -7.15 4.91
CA PHE A 161 8.83 -7.27 3.52
C PHE A 161 8.57 -8.73 3.14
N VAL A 162 7.55 -8.94 2.31
CA VAL A 162 7.27 -10.23 1.65
C VAL A 162 6.59 -9.96 0.30
N HIS A 163 7.37 -9.75 -0.76
CA HIS A 163 6.83 -9.40 -2.07
C HIS A 163 7.79 -9.75 -3.21
N SER A 164 7.23 -10.03 -4.39
CA SER A 164 7.95 -10.27 -5.64
C SER A 164 7.88 -9.09 -6.60
N TYR A 165 6.92 -8.20 -6.40
CA TYR A 165 6.64 -7.04 -7.22
C TYR A 165 6.67 -5.79 -6.34
N TYR A 166 7.05 -4.65 -6.92
CA TYR A 166 7.13 -3.37 -6.23
C TYR A 166 6.52 -2.24 -7.08
N ALA A 167 6.08 -1.18 -6.42
CA ALA A 167 5.56 0.01 -7.05
C ALA A 167 6.67 0.85 -7.67
N ARG A 168 6.48 1.26 -8.92
CA ARG A 168 7.34 2.19 -9.67
C ARG A 168 6.49 3.37 -10.18
N PRO A 169 6.27 4.40 -9.36
CA PRO A 169 5.56 5.60 -9.79
C PRO A 169 6.29 6.26 -10.98
N SER A 170 5.53 6.75 -11.96
CA SER A 170 6.08 7.50 -13.11
C SER A 170 6.64 8.86 -12.71
N ASP A 171 6.10 9.46 -11.65
CA ASP A 171 6.60 10.69 -11.04
C ASP A 171 7.27 10.34 -9.70
N ALA A 172 8.58 10.56 -9.63
CA ALA A 172 9.38 10.28 -8.43
C ALA A 172 8.88 11.05 -7.18
N ARG A 173 8.17 12.16 -7.36
CA ARG A 173 7.57 12.93 -6.26
C ARG A 173 6.49 12.15 -5.52
N HIS A 174 5.92 11.13 -6.12
CA HIS A 174 4.97 10.23 -5.45
C HIS A 174 5.65 9.18 -4.58
N SER A 175 6.98 9.02 -4.62
CA SER A 175 7.70 8.16 -3.67
C SER A 175 7.78 8.85 -2.31
N ALA A 176 7.10 8.30 -1.31
CA ALA A 176 7.08 8.83 0.06
C ALA A 176 8.06 8.10 0.99
N GLY A 177 8.55 6.94 0.59
CA GLY A 177 9.58 6.18 1.30
C GLY A 177 10.25 5.18 0.37
N GLU A 178 11.55 5.01 0.54
CA GLU A 178 12.37 4.18 -0.33
C GLU A 178 13.19 3.17 0.47
N THR A 179 13.50 2.07 -0.18
CA THR A 179 14.40 1.04 0.36
C THR A 179 15.24 0.44 -0.77
N ASP A 180 16.27 -0.33 -0.42
CA ASP A 180 17.12 -1.02 -1.37
C ASP A 180 17.06 -2.53 -1.18
N TYR A 181 16.87 -3.25 -2.26
CA TYR A 181 16.99 -4.71 -2.31
C TYR A 181 17.58 -5.11 -3.66
N GLY A 182 18.90 -4.93 -3.80
CA GLY A 182 19.63 -5.09 -5.06
C GLY A 182 19.29 -4.02 -6.11
N GLN A 183 18.25 -3.28 -5.87
CA GLN A 183 17.83 -2.06 -6.57
C GLN A 183 16.96 -1.22 -5.65
N ARG A 184 17.02 0.10 -5.83
CA ARG A 184 16.19 1.03 -5.08
C ARG A 184 14.77 1.03 -5.60
N PHE A 185 13.79 1.02 -4.68
CA PHE A 185 12.37 1.05 -5.04
C PHE A 185 11.53 1.80 -4.00
N SER A 186 10.31 2.19 -4.39
CA SER A 186 9.36 2.86 -3.50
C SER A 186 8.71 1.85 -2.56
N ALA A 187 9.04 1.92 -1.28
CA ALA A 187 8.41 1.17 -0.20
C ALA A 187 7.12 1.85 0.30
N ALA A 188 7.00 3.16 0.05
CA ALA A 188 5.78 3.92 0.30
C ALA A 188 5.56 4.93 -0.82
N ILE A 189 4.29 5.14 -1.18
CA ILE A 189 3.87 6.12 -2.18
C ILE A 189 2.79 7.02 -1.59
N ALA A 190 2.75 8.27 -2.06
CA ALA A 190 1.74 9.24 -1.64
C ALA A 190 1.35 10.17 -2.78
N ARG A 191 0.07 10.52 -2.82
CA ARG A 191 -0.49 11.53 -3.70
C ARG A 191 -1.76 12.11 -3.08
N ASP A 192 -1.83 13.42 -2.92
CA ASP A 192 -2.99 14.13 -2.37
C ASP A 192 -3.42 13.54 -1.01
N ASN A 193 -4.59 12.92 -0.94
CA ASN A 193 -5.16 12.26 0.24
C ASN A 193 -4.84 10.74 0.33
N ILE A 194 -4.01 10.24 -0.57
CA ILE A 194 -3.61 8.82 -0.62
C ILE A 194 -2.22 8.68 -0.03
N PHE A 195 -2.05 7.72 0.87
CA PHE A 195 -0.76 7.20 1.33
C PHE A 195 -0.79 5.68 1.29
N ALA A 196 0.27 5.05 0.83
CA ALA A 196 0.30 3.60 0.76
C ALA A 196 1.69 3.03 1.01
N THR A 197 1.76 1.82 1.57
CA THR A 197 3.00 1.12 1.90
C THR A 197 3.01 -0.30 1.36
N GLN A 198 4.22 -0.73 0.98
CA GLN A 198 4.47 -2.13 0.65
C GLN A 198 4.52 -2.98 1.91
#